data_f581f5ab1a2641a44141394366a84ee6
#
_entry.id   f581f5ab1a2641a44141394366a84ee6
#
_cell.length_a   1.000
_cell.length_b   1.000
_cell.length_c   1.000
_cell.angle_alpha   90.00
_cell.angle_beta   90.00
_cell.angle_gamma   90.00
#
_symmetry.space_group_name_H-M   'P 1'
#
loop_
_entity.id
_entity.type
_entity.pdbx_description
1 polymer ?
#
loop_
_entity_poly.entity_id
_entity_poly.type
_entity_poly.pdbx_seq_one_letter_code
_entity_poly.pdbx_strand_id
1 'polypeptide(L)'
;YYLSTKKIPVVYMQNSGIGNAINPLMSLTDKEVYNIPLLLLIGWRGEPSIKDEPQHIKQGKVTIPLLESMGIKYAIMSQSETELATQLQFAQDYMNTTKESFAFVIRKGTFDNYNFSQKNSADWCLSREAAIQIVASTLNKKDIIVSTTGMISRELFEYRETMCQGHERDFLTVGSMGHASQIALSIALQNRQKRIYCFDGDGSALMHMGSLAIIGTMHPNNYIHVIFNNGAHDSVGGQPTVGLNINFPKIAEGCGYEYVFSVSDKKSLCEILNRIDRKSVV
;
A
#
# COMPACT_ATOMS: atom_id res chain seq x y z
N TYR A 1 -17.90 -13.68 7.73
CA TYR A 1 -17.40 -14.99 8.15
C TYR A 1 -18.01 -15.45 9.47
N TYR A 2 -17.82 -14.71 10.58
CA TYR A 2 -18.37 -15.09 11.90
C TYR A 2 -19.89 -15.32 11.89
N LEU A 3 -20.64 -14.44 11.23
CA LEU A 3 -22.11 -14.55 11.19
C LEU A 3 -22.61 -15.84 10.53
N SER A 4 -21.88 -16.33 9.53
CA SER A 4 -22.25 -17.55 8.80
C SER A 4 -21.67 -18.82 9.41
N THR A 5 -20.47 -18.77 10.01
CA THR A 5 -19.75 -19.97 10.49
C THR A 5 -19.72 -20.11 11.98
N LYS A 6 -19.98 -19.03 12.74
CA LYS A 6 -19.77 -18.89 14.18
C LYS A 6 -18.34 -19.13 14.65
N LYS A 7 -17.37 -19.16 13.70
CA LYS A 7 -15.95 -19.26 14.00
C LYS A 7 -15.34 -17.87 14.07
N ILE A 8 -14.48 -17.60 15.05
CA ILE A 8 -13.80 -16.33 15.22
C ILE A 8 -12.80 -16.15 14.06
N PRO A 9 -12.92 -15.09 13.23
CA PRO A 9 -11.96 -14.83 12.19
C PRO A 9 -10.64 -14.31 12.76
N VAL A 10 -9.54 -14.74 12.14
CA VAL A 10 -8.19 -14.22 12.43
C VAL A 10 -7.84 -13.21 11.36
N VAL A 11 -7.48 -12.01 11.76
CA VAL A 11 -7.05 -10.93 10.86
C VAL A 11 -5.64 -10.53 11.23
N TYR A 12 -4.70 -10.66 10.28
CA TYR A 12 -3.34 -10.21 10.50
C TYR A 12 -3.04 -8.94 9.71
N MET A 13 -2.28 -8.04 10.30
CA MET A 13 -1.86 -6.80 9.66
C MET A 13 -0.60 -6.24 10.31
N GLN A 14 0.10 -5.39 9.58
CA GLN A 14 1.07 -4.49 10.19
C GLN A 14 0.30 -3.39 10.96
N ASN A 15 0.85 -2.86 12.04
CA ASN A 15 0.19 -1.80 12.82
C ASN A 15 -0.17 -0.54 12.00
N SER A 16 0.52 -0.27 10.90
CA SER A 16 0.15 0.80 9.95
C SER A 16 -1.23 0.57 9.31
N GLY A 17 -1.70 -0.68 9.23
CA GLY A 17 -3.02 -1.02 8.73
C GLY A 17 -4.16 -0.70 9.68
N ILE A 18 -3.88 -0.53 10.98
CA ILE A 18 -4.91 -0.18 11.99
C ILE A 18 -5.65 1.09 11.57
N GLY A 19 -4.94 2.09 11.02
CA GLY A 19 -5.57 3.35 10.59
C GLY A 19 -6.74 3.15 9.62
N ASN A 20 -6.64 2.19 8.71
CA ASN A 20 -7.71 1.84 7.78
C ASN A 20 -8.81 0.94 8.40
N ALA A 21 -8.51 0.31 9.54
CA ALA A 21 -9.42 -0.61 10.22
C ALA A 21 -10.18 0.04 11.39
N ILE A 22 -9.82 1.23 11.84
CA ILE A 22 -10.44 1.91 13.00
C ILE A 22 -11.96 2.00 12.83
N ASN A 23 -12.43 2.52 11.69
CA ASN A 23 -13.86 2.69 11.48
C ASN A 23 -14.63 1.36 11.54
N PRO A 24 -14.30 0.30 10.81
CA PRO A 24 -15.01 -0.98 10.94
C PRO A 24 -14.85 -1.63 12.32
N LEU A 25 -13.72 -1.44 13.01
CA LEU A 25 -13.55 -1.96 14.38
C LEU A 25 -14.49 -1.28 15.37
N MET A 26 -14.69 0.05 15.25
CA MET A 26 -15.51 0.82 16.19
C MET A 26 -16.98 0.91 15.80
N SER A 27 -17.31 0.88 14.50
CA SER A 27 -18.68 1.13 14.03
C SER A 27 -19.38 -0.10 13.45
N LEU A 28 -18.70 -1.25 13.37
CA LEU A 28 -19.28 -2.50 12.89
C LEU A 28 -19.09 -3.65 13.88
N THR A 29 -17.84 -3.94 14.30
CA THR A 29 -17.55 -5.13 15.11
C THR A 29 -17.66 -4.89 16.61
N ASP A 30 -17.71 -3.65 17.04
CA ASP A 30 -17.81 -3.25 18.43
C ASP A 30 -19.05 -3.85 19.12
N LYS A 31 -18.95 -4.03 20.45
CA LYS A 31 -20.02 -4.58 21.29
C LYS A 31 -21.30 -3.75 21.28
N GLU A 32 -21.18 -2.44 21.09
CA GLU A 32 -22.32 -1.54 21.04
C GLU A 32 -23.05 -1.57 19.68
N VAL A 33 -22.50 -2.31 18.69
CA VAL A 33 -23.08 -2.42 17.34
C VAL A 33 -23.50 -3.87 17.05
N TYR A 34 -22.60 -4.69 16.47
CA TYR A 34 -22.93 -6.08 16.11
C TYR A 34 -22.24 -7.12 17.00
N ASN A 35 -21.33 -6.71 17.85
CA ASN A 35 -20.58 -7.56 18.76
C ASN A 35 -19.95 -8.78 18.05
N ILE A 36 -19.13 -8.51 17.02
CA ILE A 36 -18.45 -9.52 16.19
C ILE A 36 -17.02 -9.68 16.68
N PRO A 37 -16.67 -10.82 17.30
CA PRO A 37 -15.32 -11.05 17.78
C PRO A 37 -14.33 -11.25 16.63
N LEU A 38 -13.17 -10.61 16.73
CA LEU A 38 -12.02 -10.76 15.84
C LEU A 38 -10.77 -11.07 16.65
N LEU A 39 -9.97 -12.02 16.20
CA LEU A 39 -8.60 -12.17 16.67
C LEU A 39 -7.67 -11.38 15.75
N LEU A 40 -7.10 -10.30 16.27
CA LEU A 40 -6.19 -9.42 15.52
C LEU A 40 -4.74 -9.84 15.80
N LEU A 41 -3.96 -10.11 14.75
CA LEU A 41 -2.51 -10.33 14.82
C LEU A 41 -1.83 -9.09 14.23
N ILE A 42 -1.23 -8.26 15.09
CA ILE A 42 -0.72 -6.94 14.72
C ILE A 42 0.79 -6.92 14.81
N GLY A 43 1.48 -6.93 13.67
CA GLY A 43 2.93 -6.76 13.61
C GLY A 43 3.33 -5.35 14.05
N TRP A 44 4.16 -5.24 15.08
CA TRP A 44 4.54 -3.96 15.71
C TRP A 44 5.76 -3.35 15.04
N ARG A 45 5.55 -2.54 14.00
CA ARG A 45 6.59 -1.71 13.43
C ARG A 45 6.73 -0.42 14.24
N GLY A 46 7.97 0.06 14.36
CA GLY A 46 8.27 1.26 15.14
C GLY A 46 8.06 1.08 16.65
N GLU A 47 8.20 -0.15 17.17
CA GLU A 47 8.20 -0.42 18.61
C GLU A 47 9.13 0.58 19.33
N PRO A 48 8.69 1.23 20.42
CA PRO A 48 9.54 2.17 21.15
C PRO A 48 10.89 1.56 21.54
N SER A 49 11.97 2.34 21.36
CA SER A 49 13.37 1.94 21.59
C SER A 49 13.96 0.95 20.58
N ILE A 50 13.20 0.51 19.57
CA ILE A 50 13.72 -0.31 18.46
C ILE A 50 13.89 0.59 17.22
N LYS A 51 15.07 0.51 16.57
CA LYS A 51 15.32 1.26 15.33
C LYS A 51 14.43 0.73 14.20
N ASP A 52 13.70 1.63 13.59
CA ASP A 52 12.82 1.34 12.44
C ASP A 52 12.81 2.55 11.50
N GLU A 53 12.14 2.42 10.37
CA GLU A 53 11.99 3.47 9.37
C GLU A 53 11.17 4.66 9.92
N PRO A 54 11.46 5.90 9.49
CA PRO A 54 10.85 7.12 10.06
C PRO A 54 9.31 7.10 10.08
N GLN A 55 8.67 6.56 9.04
CA GLN A 55 7.21 6.49 8.92
C GLN A 55 6.57 5.56 9.96
N HIS A 56 7.33 4.65 10.57
CA HIS A 56 6.83 3.72 11.58
C HIS A 56 6.97 4.23 13.02
N ILE A 57 7.84 5.21 13.26
CA ILE A 57 8.15 5.69 14.63
C ILE A 57 6.88 6.15 15.38
N LYS A 58 6.08 7.01 14.75
CA LYS A 58 4.85 7.50 15.38
C LYS A 58 3.80 6.39 15.51
N GLN A 59 3.65 5.57 14.48
CA GLN A 59 2.71 4.44 14.48
C GLN A 59 3.01 3.44 15.59
N GLY A 60 4.30 3.10 15.79
CA GLY A 60 4.71 2.20 16.86
C GLY A 60 4.37 2.72 18.25
N LYS A 61 4.59 4.03 18.49
CA LYS A 61 4.26 4.68 19.76
C LYS A 61 2.76 4.70 20.07
N VAL A 62 1.91 4.81 19.06
CA VAL A 62 0.46 4.93 19.26
C VAL A 62 -0.30 3.60 19.12
N THR A 63 0.36 2.51 18.76
CA THR A 63 -0.29 1.21 18.55
C THR A 63 -1.07 0.74 19.78
N ILE A 64 -0.43 0.72 20.95
CA ILE A 64 -1.06 0.33 22.20
C ILE A 64 -2.15 1.33 22.63
N PRO A 65 -1.88 2.66 22.70
CA PRO A 65 -2.91 3.65 22.98
C PRO A 65 -4.13 3.60 22.07
N LEU A 66 -3.96 3.26 20.79
CA LEU A 66 -5.09 3.09 19.86
C LEU A 66 -5.97 1.89 20.23
N LEU A 67 -5.36 0.74 20.57
CA LEU A 67 -6.11 -0.44 21.01
C LEU A 67 -6.88 -0.14 22.28
N GLU A 68 -6.24 0.53 23.25
CA GLU A 68 -6.87 0.96 24.50
C GLU A 68 -8.04 1.92 24.26
N SER A 69 -7.86 2.91 23.38
CA SER A 69 -8.90 3.89 23.04
C SER A 69 -10.10 3.26 22.32
N MET A 70 -9.87 2.16 21.56
CA MET A 70 -10.93 1.40 20.91
C MET A 70 -11.56 0.35 21.87
N GLY A 71 -11.11 0.24 23.12
CA GLY A 71 -11.58 -0.77 24.05
C GLY A 71 -11.19 -2.19 23.68
N ILE A 72 -10.23 -2.39 22.77
CA ILE A 72 -9.80 -3.72 22.32
C ILE A 72 -8.79 -4.29 23.34
N LYS A 73 -9.15 -5.41 23.96
CA LYS A 73 -8.25 -6.15 24.83
C LYS A 73 -7.06 -6.68 24.05
N TYR A 74 -5.85 -6.55 24.59
CA TYR A 74 -4.65 -6.99 23.91
C TYR A 74 -3.65 -7.68 24.83
N ALA A 75 -2.72 -8.42 24.24
CA ALA A 75 -1.49 -8.88 24.87
C ALA A 75 -0.31 -8.71 23.87
N ILE A 76 0.89 -8.47 24.42
CA ILE A 76 2.11 -8.62 23.63
C ILE A 76 2.39 -10.11 23.57
N MET A 77 2.50 -10.66 22.34
CA MET A 77 2.69 -12.09 22.12
C MET A 77 4.03 -12.55 22.72
N SER A 78 3.99 -13.57 23.58
CA SER A 78 5.19 -14.17 24.15
C SER A 78 5.94 -15.01 23.13
N GLN A 79 7.27 -15.08 23.27
CA GLN A 79 8.14 -16.01 22.54
C GLN A 79 8.28 -17.35 23.26
N SER A 80 7.83 -17.46 24.53
CA SER A 80 7.78 -18.73 25.27
C SER A 80 6.53 -19.51 24.85
N GLU A 81 6.70 -20.75 24.39
CA GLU A 81 5.57 -21.59 23.96
C GLU A 81 4.56 -21.82 25.10
N THR A 82 5.02 -22.00 26.32
CA THR A 82 4.14 -22.23 27.48
C THR A 82 3.33 -20.99 27.84
N GLU A 83 3.95 -19.81 27.82
CA GLU A 83 3.24 -18.55 28.06
C GLU A 83 2.30 -18.23 26.89
N LEU A 84 2.73 -18.47 25.65
CA LEU A 84 1.90 -18.27 24.47
C LEU A 84 0.65 -19.17 24.50
N ALA A 85 0.79 -20.44 24.91
CA ALA A 85 -0.36 -21.32 25.08
C ALA A 85 -1.36 -20.75 26.10
N THR A 86 -0.86 -20.21 27.20
CA THR A 86 -1.71 -19.57 28.23
C THR A 86 -2.38 -18.31 27.69
N GLN A 87 -1.64 -17.47 26.94
CA GLN A 87 -2.19 -16.27 26.32
C GLN A 87 -3.26 -16.60 25.27
N LEU A 88 -3.05 -17.63 24.45
CA LEU A 88 -4.03 -18.09 23.46
C LEU A 88 -5.30 -18.62 24.10
N GLN A 89 -5.17 -19.42 25.17
CA GLN A 89 -6.32 -19.91 25.90
C GLN A 89 -7.13 -18.76 26.53
N PHE A 90 -6.44 -17.79 27.13
CA PHE A 90 -7.10 -16.61 27.71
C PHE A 90 -7.84 -15.80 26.62
N ALA A 91 -7.21 -15.55 25.45
CA ALA A 91 -7.82 -14.83 24.36
C ALA A 91 -9.05 -15.55 23.82
N GLN A 92 -8.98 -16.88 23.69
CA GLN A 92 -10.09 -17.72 23.25
C GLN A 92 -11.27 -17.64 24.21
N ASP A 93 -11.00 -17.82 25.51
CA ASP A 93 -12.04 -17.78 26.56
C ASP A 93 -12.67 -16.39 26.66
N TYR A 94 -11.86 -15.33 26.58
CA TYR A 94 -12.32 -13.96 26.55
C TYR A 94 -13.29 -13.72 25.39
N MET A 95 -12.85 -14.00 24.15
CA MET A 95 -13.67 -13.80 22.96
C MET A 95 -14.93 -14.67 22.93
N ASN A 96 -14.85 -15.89 23.47
CA ASN A 96 -16.02 -16.79 23.55
C ASN A 96 -17.06 -16.29 24.57
N THR A 97 -16.60 -15.70 25.67
CA THR A 97 -17.47 -15.23 26.76
C THR A 97 -18.06 -13.85 26.45
N THR A 98 -17.20 -12.88 26.05
CA THR A 98 -17.63 -11.49 25.86
C THR A 98 -18.13 -11.18 24.46
N LYS A 99 -17.72 -11.97 23.46
CA LYS A 99 -17.88 -11.70 22.03
C LYS A 99 -17.16 -10.43 21.56
N GLU A 100 -16.26 -9.90 22.37
CA GLU A 100 -15.41 -8.76 22.01
C GLU A 100 -14.15 -9.23 21.29
N SER A 101 -13.53 -8.32 20.51
CA SER A 101 -12.28 -8.59 19.80
C SER A 101 -11.08 -8.64 20.74
N PHE A 102 -10.06 -9.41 20.36
CA PHE A 102 -8.79 -9.49 21.07
C PHE A 102 -7.62 -9.28 20.11
N ALA A 103 -6.56 -8.58 20.54
CA ALA A 103 -5.38 -8.32 19.73
C ALA A 103 -4.12 -8.93 20.34
N PHE A 104 -3.34 -9.64 19.53
CA PHE A 104 -1.94 -9.91 19.83
C PHE A 104 -1.06 -8.88 19.11
N VAL A 105 -0.25 -8.18 19.88
CA VAL A 105 0.79 -7.28 19.36
C VAL A 105 2.09 -8.06 19.25
N ILE A 106 2.62 -8.16 18.02
CA ILE A 106 3.70 -9.08 17.67
C ILE A 106 4.97 -8.30 17.42
N ARG A 107 6.01 -8.53 18.23
CA ARG A 107 7.33 -7.92 18.10
C ARG A 107 8.11 -8.51 16.94
N LYS A 108 9.08 -7.77 16.45
CA LYS A 108 10.05 -8.28 15.48
C LYS A 108 10.80 -9.49 16.07
N GLY A 109 10.88 -10.58 15.30
CA GLY A 109 11.58 -11.81 15.71
C GLY A 109 10.76 -12.73 16.63
N THR A 110 9.46 -12.51 16.79
CA THR A 110 8.58 -13.42 17.52
C THR A 110 8.39 -14.75 16.79
N PHE A 111 8.39 -14.73 15.46
CA PHE A 111 8.29 -15.92 14.62
C PHE A 111 9.62 -16.21 13.93
N ASP A 112 9.88 -17.49 13.69
CA ASP A 112 10.99 -17.95 12.88
C ASP A 112 10.81 -17.58 11.40
N ASN A 113 11.93 -17.57 10.67
CA ASN A 113 11.89 -17.33 9.23
C ASN A 113 11.19 -18.47 8.52
N TYR A 114 10.17 -18.15 7.72
CA TYR A 114 9.51 -19.11 6.84
C TYR A 114 9.99 -18.93 5.40
N ASN A 115 10.55 -19.99 4.83
CA ASN A 115 10.96 -20.00 3.43
C ASN A 115 9.77 -20.35 2.54
N PHE A 116 9.19 -19.34 1.89
CA PHE A 116 8.13 -19.55 0.93
C PHE A 116 8.70 -20.04 -0.41
N SER A 117 8.34 -21.26 -0.82
CA SER A 117 8.90 -21.91 -2.02
C SER A 117 8.30 -21.44 -3.35
N GLN A 118 7.19 -20.76 -3.34
CA GLN A 118 6.58 -20.20 -4.56
C GLN A 118 7.08 -18.77 -4.81
N LYS A 119 8.15 -18.63 -5.58
CA LYS A 119 8.43 -17.39 -6.29
C LYS A 119 7.59 -17.41 -7.57
N ASN A 120 6.62 -16.53 -7.68
CA ASN A 120 6.04 -16.19 -8.98
C ASN A 120 7.11 -15.44 -9.79
N SER A 121 8.05 -16.16 -10.36
CA SER A 121 8.95 -15.62 -11.37
C SER A 121 8.21 -15.62 -12.71
N ALA A 122 7.33 -14.67 -12.92
CA ALA A 122 6.94 -14.35 -14.27
C ALA A 122 8.16 -13.69 -14.95
N ASP A 123 8.67 -14.29 -16.01
CA ASP A 123 9.71 -13.69 -16.86
C ASP A 123 9.08 -12.50 -17.62
N TRP A 124 9.02 -11.36 -16.95
CA TRP A 124 8.57 -10.14 -17.58
C TRP A 124 9.64 -9.62 -18.54
N CYS A 125 9.27 -9.31 -19.79
CA CYS A 125 10.17 -8.68 -20.76
C CYS A 125 10.61 -7.26 -20.36
N LEU A 126 9.89 -6.62 -19.44
CA LEU A 126 10.15 -5.30 -18.90
C LEU A 126 10.07 -5.35 -17.37
N SER A 127 11.20 -5.14 -16.70
CA SER A 127 11.22 -5.00 -15.24
C SER A 127 10.66 -3.64 -14.81
N ARG A 128 10.17 -3.55 -13.57
CA ARG A 128 9.68 -2.29 -12.98
C ARG A 128 10.78 -1.23 -12.99
N GLU A 129 11.98 -1.58 -12.56
CA GLU A 129 13.13 -0.68 -12.54
C GLU A 129 13.46 -0.14 -13.95
N ALA A 130 13.52 -1.01 -14.96
CA ALA A 130 13.73 -0.57 -16.35
C ALA A 130 12.61 0.34 -16.84
N ALA A 131 11.37 0.07 -16.49
CA ALA A 131 10.24 0.93 -16.86
C ALA A 131 10.34 2.31 -16.19
N ILE A 132 10.68 2.37 -14.89
CA ILE A 132 10.91 3.63 -14.17
C ILE A 132 12.02 4.44 -14.82
N GLN A 133 13.16 3.81 -15.14
CA GLN A 133 14.30 4.48 -15.81
C GLN A 133 13.90 5.03 -17.18
N ILE A 134 13.17 4.26 -17.98
CA ILE A 134 12.70 4.70 -19.31
C ILE A 134 11.78 5.90 -19.17
N VAL A 135 10.75 5.83 -18.32
CA VAL A 135 9.82 6.95 -18.13
C VAL A 135 10.56 8.16 -17.60
N ALA A 136 11.36 8.01 -16.54
CA ALA A 136 12.10 9.12 -15.92
C ALA A 136 13.11 9.79 -16.88
N SER A 137 13.69 9.03 -17.82
CA SER A 137 14.63 9.57 -18.82
C SER A 137 13.95 10.47 -19.86
N THR A 138 12.65 10.32 -20.09
CA THR A 138 11.90 11.13 -21.08
C THR A 138 11.31 12.42 -20.50
N LEU A 139 11.42 12.63 -19.20
CA LEU A 139 10.80 13.79 -18.55
C LEU A 139 11.57 15.08 -18.83
N ASN A 140 10.80 16.15 -19.00
CA ASN A 140 11.36 17.50 -19.13
C ASN A 140 11.79 18.06 -17.77
N LYS A 141 12.65 19.09 -17.80
CA LYS A 141 13.14 19.76 -16.57
C LYS A 141 12.04 20.39 -15.71
N LYS A 142 10.82 20.54 -16.22
CA LYS A 142 9.68 21.12 -15.50
C LYS A 142 8.73 20.07 -14.92
N ASP A 143 8.81 18.83 -15.39
CA ASP A 143 7.92 17.75 -15.01
C ASP A 143 8.17 17.34 -13.56
N ILE A 144 7.12 16.96 -12.85
CA ILE A 144 7.16 16.53 -11.43
C ILE A 144 6.73 15.07 -11.35
N ILE A 145 7.44 14.29 -10.55
CA ILE A 145 7.04 12.92 -10.21
C ILE A 145 6.52 12.89 -8.77
N VAL A 146 5.38 12.24 -8.59
CA VAL A 146 4.89 11.79 -7.28
C VAL A 146 4.90 10.28 -7.28
N SER A 147 5.71 9.68 -6.44
CA SER A 147 5.92 8.24 -6.41
C SER A 147 5.33 7.61 -5.16
N THR A 148 4.69 6.45 -5.32
CA THR A 148 4.18 5.67 -4.18
C THR A 148 5.32 5.13 -3.31
N THR A 149 5.01 4.84 -2.05
CA THR A 149 5.98 4.25 -1.10
C THR A 149 6.47 2.88 -1.55
N GLY A 150 7.65 2.51 -1.10
CA GLY A 150 8.27 1.20 -1.32
C GLY A 150 9.31 1.18 -2.43
N MET A 151 9.35 0.11 -3.20
CA MET A 151 10.40 -0.11 -4.20
C MET A 151 10.40 0.94 -5.30
N ILE A 152 9.23 1.40 -5.75
CA ILE A 152 9.12 2.39 -6.82
C ILE A 152 9.83 3.70 -6.45
N SER A 153 9.61 4.22 -5.24
CA SER A 153 10.33 5.41 -4.76
C SER A 153 11.83 5.18 -4.61
N ARG A 154 12.24 3.99 -4.14
CA ARG A 154 13.67 3.64 -3.98
C ARG A 154 14.37 3.53 -5.33
N GLU A 155 13.79 2.82 -6.29
CA GLU A 155 14.35 2.64 -7.63
C GLU A 155 14.44 3.99 -8.38
N LEU A 156 13.45 4.88 -8.21
CA LEU A 156 13.51 6.22 -8.78
C LEU A 156 14.62 7.06 -8.11
N PHE A 157 14.76 6.99 -6.79
CA PHE A 157 15.83 7.66 -6.06
C PHE A 157 17.21 7.19 -6.54
N GLU A 158 17.45 5.89 -6.60
CA GLU A 158 18.70 5.30 -7.05
C GLU A 158 19.02 5.67 -8.51
N TYR A 159 18.01 5.70 -9.37
CA TYR A 159 18.18 6.16 -10.75
C TYR A 159 18.63 7.62 -10.80
N ARG A 160 18.02 8.53 -10.02
CA ARG A 160 18.43 9.95 -9.97
C ARG A 160 19.88 10.11 -9.48
N GLU A 161 20.25 9.37 -8.43
CA GLU A 161 21.64 9.35 -7.93
C GLU A 161 22.62 8.87 -9.02
N THR A 162 22.33 7.77 -9.68
CA THR A 162 23.17 7.20 -10.74
C THR A 162 23.34 8.18 -11.91
N MET A 163 22.29 8.93 -12.24
CA MET A 163 22.31 9.93 -13.33
C MET A 163 22.84 11.30 -12.89
N CYS A 164 23.29 11.45 -11.65
CA CYS A 164 23.71 12.72 -11.05
C CYS A 164 22.64 13.82 -11.21
N GLN A 165 21.37 13.46 -11.03
CA GLN A 165 20.21 14.37 -11.07
C GLN A 165 19.75 14.68 -9.65
N GLY A 166 19.23 15.90 -9.42
CA GLY A 166 18.64 16.27 -8.15
C GLY A 166 17.23 15.70 -7.94
N HIS A 167 16.75 15.78 -6.70
CA HIS A 167 15.44 15.27 -6.27
C HIS A 167 14.37 16.36 -6.09
N GLU A 168 14.66 17.59 -6.42
CA GLU A 168 13.80 18.76 -6.16
C GLU A 168 12.46 18.73 -6.90
N ARG A 169 12.29 17.78 -7.83
CA ARG A 169 11.05 17.58 -8.62
C ARG A 169 10.39 16.24 -8.35
N ASP A 170 10.92 15.50 -7.41
CA ASP A 170 10.41 14.17 -7.06
C ASP A 170 9.81 14.22 -5.65
N PHE A 171 8.52 13.91 -5.53
CA PHE A 171 7.88 13.67 -4.23
C PHE A 171 7.83 12.17 -3.97
N LEU A 172 8.83 11.67 -3.27
CA LEU A 172 8.97 10.25 -2.95
C LEU A 172 8.26 9.96 -1.63
N THR A 173 7.08 9.34 -1.69
CA THR A 173 6.36 9.02 -0.46
C THR A 173 7.05 7.89 0.29
N VAL A 174 7.21 8.04 1.60
CA VAL A 174 7.81 7.02 2.48
C VAL A 174 6.76 6.19 3.23
N GLY A 175 5.53 6.66 3.28
CA GLY A 175 4.38 6.03 3.92
C GLY A 175 3.08 6.36 3.18
N SER A 176 1.94 6.18 3.84
CA SER A 176 0.60 6.48 3.28
C SER A 176 0.36 5.83 1.90
N MET A 177 0.63 4.53 1.80
CA MET A 177 0.42 3.75 0.58
C MET A 177 -1.00 3.97 0.03
N GLY A 178 -1.12 4.16 -1.29
CA GLY A 178 -2.39 4.41 -1.97
C GLY A 178 -2.79 5.89 -2.08
N HIS A 179 -2.02 6.84 -1.53
CA HIS A 179 -2.35 8.27 -1.57
C HIS A 179 -1.55 9.06 -2.61
N ALA A 180 -0.52 8.48 -3.21
CA ALA A 180 0.32 9.17 -4.20
C ALA A 180 -0.51 9.75 -5.35
N SER A 181 -1.52 9.03 -5.83
CA SER A 181 -2.40 9.45 -6.90
C SER A 181 -3.18 10.75 -6.58
N GLN A 182 -3.65 10.91 -5.35
CA GLN A 182 -4.38 12.11 -4.93
C GLN A 182 -3.45 13.30 -4.65
N ILE A 183 -2.23 13.04 -4.16
CA ILE A 183 -1.18 14.05 -4.04
C ILE A 183 -0.82 14.59 -5.41
N ALA A 184 -0.57 13.70 -6.37
CA ALA A 184 -0.28 14.06 -7.75
C ALA A 184 -1.42 14.85 -8.42
N LEU A 185 -2.69 14.43 -8.20
CA LEU A 185 -3.86 15.15 -8.68
C LEU A 185 -3.90 16.58 -8.13
N SER A 186 -3.70 16.76 -6.83
CA SER A 186 -3.70 18.08 -6.20
C SER A 186 -2.63 19.00 -6.80
N ILE A 187 -1.42 18.46 -7.03
CA ILE A 187 -0.33 19.20 -7.67
C ILE A 187 -0.69 19.55 -9.11
N ALA A 188 -1.28 18.63 -9.86
CA ALA A 188 -1.68 18.85 -11.26
C ALA A 188 -2.70 19.98 -11.39
N LEU A 189 -3.70 20.00 -10.56
CA LEU A 189 -4.75 21.04 -10.56
C LEU A 189 -4.20 22.44 -10.26
N GLN A 190 -3.16 22.53 -9.41
CA GLN A 190 -2.55 23.80 -9.02
C GLN A 190 -1.42 24.24 -9.98
N ASN A 191 -0.82 23.32 -10.73
CA ASN A 191 0.35 23.59 -11.58
C ASN A 191 0.09 23.22 -13.04
N ARG A 192 -0.93 23.79 -13.66
CA ARG A 192 -1.36 23.46 -15.04
C ARG A 192 -0.31 23.60 -16.14
N GLN A 193 0.80 24.29 -15.85
CA GLN A 193 1.92 24.47 -16.77
C GLN A 193 2.99 23.39 -16.69
N LYS A 194 2.84 22.43 -15.75
CA LYS A 194 3.78 21.33 -15.55
C LYS A 194 3.06 20.00 -15.72
N ARG A 195 3.71 19.03 -16.33
CA ARG A 195 3.19 17.66 -16.33
C ARG A 195 3.52 17.00 -15.00
N ILE A 196 2.55 16.29 -14.46
CA ILE A 196 2.65 15.59 -13.20
C ILE A 196 2.52 14.09 -13.47
N TYR A 197 3.57 13.37 -13.18
CA TYR A 197 3.60 11.92 -13.28
C TYR A 197 3.33 11.31 -11.92
N CYS A 198 2.30 10.48 -11.81
CA CYS A 198 2.07 9.64 -10.65
C CYS A 198 2.64 8.25 -10.92
N PHE A 199 3.67 7.85 -10.17
CA PHE A 199 4.21 6.51 -10.21
C PHE A 199 3.57 5.69 -9.09
N ASP A 200 2.70 4.78 -9.47
CA ASP A 200 1.93 3.95 -8.55
C ASP A 200 2.22 2.46 -8.78
N GLY A 201 1.97 1.64 -7.79
CA GLY A 201 2.01 0.19 -7.90
C GLY A 201 0.60 -0.38 -7.93
N ASP A 202 0.43 -1.60 -8.46
CA ASP A 202 -0.86 -2.29 -8.43
C ASP A 202 -1.44 -2.40 -7.03
N GLY A 203 -0.65 -2.81 -6.04
CA GLY A 203 -1.10 -2.90 -4.64
C GLY A 203 -1.50 -1.56 -4.04
N SER A 204 -0.79 -0.49 -4.39
CA SER A 204 -1.09 0.88 -3.95
C SER A 204 -2.37 1.40 -4.61
N ALA A 205 -2.50 1.22 -5.93
CA ALA A 205 -3.70 1.59 -6.67
C ALA A 205 -4.95 0.83 -6.18
N LEU A 206 -4.81 -0.46 -5.87
CA LEU A 206 -5.89 -1.29 -5.31
C LEU A 206 -6.35 -0.81 -3.94
N MET A 207 -5.43 -0.36 -3.10
CA MET A 207 -5.72 0.07 -1.72
C MET A 207 -6.73 1.22 -1.66
N HIS A 208 -6.65 2.15 -2.60
CA HIS A 208 -7.55 3.32 -2.70
C HIS A 208 -8.07 3.51 -4.14
N MET A 209 -8.58 2.42 -4.75
CA MET A 209 -9.00 2.41 -6.16
C MET A 209 -10.08 3.46 -6.49
N GLY A 210 -10.92 3.85 -5.53
CA GLY A 210 -11.87 4.95 -5.69
C GLY A 210 -11.23 6.29 -6.08
N SER A 211 -9.93 6.45 -5.84
CA SER A 211 -9.16 7.62 -6.30
C SER A 211 -9.17 7.78 -7.82
N LEU A 212 -9.23 6.68 -8.58
CA LEU A 212 -9.29 6.71 -10.05
C LEU A 212 -10.55 7.43 -10.53
N ALA A 213 -11.70 7.19 -9.90
CA ALA A 213 -12.95 7.87 -10.26
C ALA A 213 -12.89 9.38 -10.02
N ILE A 214 -12.24 9.81 -8.93
CA ILE A 214 -12.03 11.24 -8.65
C ILE A 214 -11.13 11.87 -9.70
N ILE A 215 -10.00 11.22 -10.05
CA ILE A 215 -9.07 11.72 -11.06
C ILE A 215 -9.75 11.81 -12.42
N GLY A 216 -10.46 10.76 -12.84
CA GLY A 216 -11.19 10.76 -14.10
C GLY A 216 -12.28 11.84 -14.17
N THR A 217 -12.99 12.10 -13.06
CA THR A 217 -14.01 13.16 -13.00
C THR A 217 -13.38 14.56 -13.07
N MET A 218 -12.21 14.77 -12.45
CA MET A 218 -11.54 16.08 -12.43
C MET A 218 -10.85 16.43 -13.76
N HIS A 219 -10.62 15.45 -14.62
CA HIS A 219 -9.99 15.61 -15.95
C HIS A 219 -8.77 16.55 -15.98
N PRO A 220 -7.73 16.32 -15.17
CA PRO A 220 -6.54 17.17 -15.19
C PRO A 220 -5.74 16.90 -16.48
N ASN A 221 -5.65 17.88 -17.35
CA ASN A 221 -5.01 17.75 -18.68
C ASN A 221 -3.47 17.69 -18.66
N ASN A 222 -2.86 17.62 -17.52
CA ASN A 222 -1.42 17.56 -17.28
C ASN A 222 -1.01 16.43 -16.32
N TYR A 223 -1.87 15.45 -16.12
CA TYR A 223 -1.66 14.33 -15.20
C TYR A 223 -1.42 13.02 -15.95
N ILE A 224 -0.35 12.33 -15.65
CA ILE A 224 -0.02 11.04 -16.23
C ILE A 224 0.10 10.01 -15.10
N HIS A 225 -0.79 9.01 -15.08
CA HIS A 225 -0.78 7.93 -14.10
C HIS A 225 -0.07 6.70 -14.67
N VAL A 226 1.02 6.29 -14.05
CA VAL A 226 1.78 5.09 -14.43
C VAL A 226 1.61 4.07 -13.33
N ILE A 227 0.92 2.97 -13.60
CA ILE A 227 0.72 1.86 -12.66
C ILE A 227 1.65 0.71 -13.05
N PHE A 228 2.66 0.47 -12.20
CA PHE A 228 3.57 -0.67 -12.34
C PHE A 228 2.92 -1.90 -11.72
N ASN A 229 2.41 -2.79 -12.58
CA ASN A 229 1.69 -4.00 -12.14
C ASN A 229 2.58 -5.23 -12.24
N ASN A 230 3.10 -5.68 -11.13
CA ASN A 230 3.85 -6.94 -11.00
C ASN A 230 3.09 -8.03 -10.24
N GLY A 231 1.85 -7.77 -9.82
CA GLY A 231 1.00 -8.71 -9.08
C GLY A 231 1.48 -9.02 -7.66
N ALA A 232 2.35 -8.19 -7.06
CA ALA A 232 2.93 -8.47 -5.75
C ALA A 232 3.25 -7.22 -4.92
N HIS A 233 3.17 -7.38 -3.60
CA HIS A 233 3.63 -6.41 -2.61
C HIS A 233 5.12 -6.61 -2.28
N ASP A 234 6.02 -6.31 -3.22
CA ASP A 234 7.46 -6.58 -3.09
C ASP A 234 8.12 -5.96 -1.86
N SER A 235 7.69 -4.76 -1.47
CA SER A 235 8.28 -4.03 -0.35
C SER A 235 7.98 -4.62 1.03
N VAL A 236 7.04 -5.57 1.12
CA VAL A 236 6.57 -6.15 2.39
C VAL A 236 6.54 -7.67 2.39
N GLY A 237 7.32 -8.33 1.51
CA GLY A 237 7.50 -9.78 1.51
C GLY A 237 6.98 -10.50 0.27
N GLY A 238 6.55 -9.78 -0.76
CA GLY A 238 6.18 -10.35 -2.06
C GLY A 238 4.84 -11.08 -2.07
N GLN A 239 3.93 -10.78 -1.14
CA GLN A 239 2.59 -11.36 -1.15
C GLN A 239 1.87 -10.99 -2.45
N PRO A 240 1.13 -11.93 -3.05
CA PRO A 240 0.41 -11.68 -4.30
C PRO A 240 -0.69 -10.63 -4.10
N THR A 241 -0.87 -9.77 -5.10
CA THR A 241 -2.04 -8.91 -5.25
C THR A 241 -3.02 -9.53 -6.24
N VAL A 242 -4.20 -8.92 -6.35
CA VAL A 242 -5.16 -9.25 -7.43
C VAL A 242 -4.87 -8.45 -8.71
N GLY A 243 -3.78 -7.70 -8.77
CA GLY A 243 -3.46 -6.80 -9.88
C GLY A 243 -3.38 -7.47 -11.25
N LEU A 244 -2.97 -8.75 -11.30
CA LEU A 244 -2.95 -9.52 -12.54
C LEU A 244 -4.31 -10.18 -12.88
N ASN A 245 -5.24 -10.21 -11.93
CA ASN A 245 -6.56 -10.81 -12.11
C ASN A 245 -7.64 -9.80 -12.53
N ILE A 246 -7.34 -8.51 -12.48
CA ILE A 246 -8.24 -7.42 -12.86
C ILE A 246 -7.73 -6.71 -14.12
N ASN A 247 -8.60 -5.95 -14.76
CA ASN A 247 -8.25 -5.17 -15.95
C ASN A 247 -8.15 -3.69 -15.59
N PHE A 248 -6.97 -3.23 -15.14
CA PHE A 248 -6.72 -1.82 -14.81
C PHE A 248 -7.06 -0.86 -15.97
N PRO A 249 -6.68 -1.13 -17.24
CA PRO A 249 -7.10 -0.30 -18.36
C PRO A 249 -8.61 -0.05 -18.42
N LYS A 250 -9.42 -1.10 -18.38
CA LYS A 250 -10.89 -0.95 -18.41
C LYS A 250 -11.46 -0.23 -17.19
N ILE A 251 -10.84 -0.42 -16.02
CA ILE A 251 -11.24 0.30 -14.80
C ILE A 251 -10.95 1.80 -14.97
N ALA A 252 -9.76 2.16 -15.47
CA ALA A 252 -9.38 3.55 -15.71
C ALA A 252 -10.29 4.20 -16.76
N GLU A 253 -10.57 3.53 -17.90
CA GLU A 253 -11.54 3.96 -18.91
C GLU A 253 -12.93 4.19 -18.29
N GLY A 254 -13.43 3.23 -17.50
CA GLY A 254 -14.70 3.34 -16.80
C GLY A 254 -14.76 4.46 -15.76
N CYS A 255 -13.60 4.85 -15.22
CA CYS A 255 -13.47 6.01 -14.32
C CYS A 255 -13.36 7.35 -15.07
N GLY A 256 -13.24 7.35 -16.41
CA GLY A 256 -13.19 8.56 -17.23
C GLY A 256 -11.77 9.02 -17.59
N TYR A 257 -10.76 8.16 -17.51
CA TYR A 257 -9.45 8.45 -18.11
C TYR A 257 -9.60 8.44 -19.63
N GLU A 258 -9.14 9.51 -20.27
CA GLU A 258 -9.35 9.72 -21.73
C GLU A 258 -8.41 8.84 -22.57
N TYR A 259 -7.17 8.70 -22.13
CA TYR A 259 -6.17 7.88 -22.82
C TYR A 259 -5.64 6.82 -21.87
N VAL A 260 -5.83 5.57 -22.26
CA VAL A 260 -5.39 4.42 -21.45
C VAL A 260 -4.57 3.48 -22.32
N PHE A 261 -3.42 3.06 -21.80
CA PHE A 261 -2.50 2.18 -22.49
C PHE A 261 -2.06 1.05 -21.56
N SER A 262 -1.82 -0.12 -22.13
CA SER A 262 -1.17 -1.24 -21.43
C SER A 262 0.05 -1.68 -22.22
N VAL A 263 1.19 -1.79 -21.55
CA VAL A 263 2.47 -2.15 -22.14
C VAL A 263 3.17 -3.22 -21.32
N SER A 264 3.89 -4.11 -22.00
CA SER A 264 4.63 -5.20 -21.35
C SER A 264 6.08 -5.30 -21.84
N ASP A 265 6.49 -4.42 -22.77
CA ASP A 265 7.83 -4.42 -23.32
C ASP A 265 8.38 -3.00 -23.53
N LYS A 266 9.70 -2.89 -23.63
CA LYS A 266 10.43 -1.62 -23.77
C LYS A 266 10.04 -0.83 -25.02
N LYS A 267 9.84 -1.50 -26.15
CA LYS A 267 9.56 -0.83 -27.44
C LYS A 267 8.21 -0.15 -27.39
N SER A 268 7.17 -0.87 -26.97
CA SER A 268 5.81 -0.35 -26.82
C SER A 268 5.76 0.81 -25.81
N LEU A 269 6.52 0.71 -24.70
CA LEU A 269 6.60 1.81 -23.72
C LEU A 269 7.19 3.08 -24.36
N CYS A 270 8.32 2.97 -25.10
CA CYS A 270 8.94 4.11 -25.77
C CYS A 270 8.02 4.73 -26.83
N GLU A 271 7.28 3.92 -27.60
CA GLU A 271 6.33 4.40 -28.60
C GLU A 271 5.19 5.21 -27.96
N ILE A 272 4.66 4.76 -26.81
CA ILE A 272 3.61 5.47 -26.09
C ILE A 272 4.14 6.78 -25.49
N LEU A 273 5.30 6.77 -24.86
CA LEU A 273 5.91 7.97 -24.30
C LEU A 273 6.14 9.05 -25.39
N ASN A 274 6.59 8.66 -26.58
CA ASN A 274 6.72 9.57 -27.72
C ASN A 274 5.36 10.13 -28.21
N ARG A 275 4.26 9.39 -28.05
CA ARG A 275 2.92 9.88 -28.38
C ARG A 275 2.41 10.88 -27.33
N ILE A 276 2.68 10.60 -26.06
CA ILE A 276 2.36 11.49 -24.94
C ILE A 276 3.12 12.82 -25.08
N ASP A 277 4.38 12.80 -25.49
CA ASP A 277 5.20 14.01 -25.62
C ASP A 277 4.76 14.92 -26.81
N ARG A 278 4.23 14.33 -27.88
CA ARG A 278 3.80 15.05 -29.09
C ARG A 278 2.41 15.69 -29.02
N LYS A 279 1.60 15.24 -28.09
CA LYS A 279 0.29 15.84 -27.79
C LYS A 279 0.40 16.52 -26.44
N SER A 280 -0.05 17.75 -26.32
CA SER A 280 -0.40 18.36 -25.03
C SER A 280 -1.50 17.49 -24.41
N VAL A 281 -1.11 16.43 -23.73
CA VAL A 281 -1.96 15.32 -23.37
C VAL A 281 -2.09 15.31 -21.88
N VAL A 282 -3.08 15.30 -21.58
CA VAL A 282 -4.25 14.67 -21.10
C VAL A 282 -4.13 13.19 -20.73
#